data_ab967d3ba072180b78faa21514f30742
#
_entry.id   ab967d3ba072180b78faa21514f30742
#
_cell.length_a   1.000
_cell.length_b   1.000
_cell.length_c   1.000
_cell.angle_alpha   90.00
_cell.angle_beta   90.00
_cell.angle_gamma   90.00
#
_symmetry.space_group_name_H-M   'P 1'
#
loop_
_entity.id
_entity.type
_entity.pdbx_description
1 polymer ?
#
loop_
_entity_poly.entity_id
_entity_poly.type
_entity_poly.pdbx_seq_one_letter_code
_entity_poly.pdbx_strand_id
1 'polypeptide(L)'
;MLRRDLSLHLTRLLLLSCCNEEQDKEWNTNGMKNNFAILRNMEKKVYLRAMEPEDLDFLYKIENDNDVWDIGVTNVPYSRYVLQDYIANATCDIYTDKQLRLIVEDNDRKAVGVVDFVEFDPRHRRAELGIVISKEHRSKGYASMAVREMIGYARRTLGLHQIYAIVDNQNCKCLNLLRNAGFEDGTTLRHWLYSQDGWRDAVVMQYFLEKND
;
A
#
# COMPACT_ATOMS: atom_id res chain seq x y z
N MET A 1 -20.56 -18.22 8.40
CA MET A 1 -19.85 -18.41 7.14
C MET A 1 -19.67 -17.12 6.34
N LEU A 2 -20.42 -16.07 6.60
CA LEU A 2 -20.34 -14.73 5.93
C LEU A 2 -19.24 -13.77 6.47
N ARG A 3 -18.58 -14.09 7.58
CA ARG A 3 -17.62 -13.18 8.24
C ARG A 3 -16.19 -13.21 7.66
N ARG A 4 -15.82 -14.25 6.89
CA ARG A 4 -14.47 -14.37 6.31
C ARG A 4 -14.26 -13.59 5.00
N ASP A 5 -15.36 -13.31 4.28
CA ASP A 5 -15.25 -12.70 2.95
C ASP A 5 -15.03 -11.18 2.97
N LEU A 6 -15.53 -10.47 4.00
CA LEU A 6 -15.38 -9.01 4.09
C LEU A 6 -13.93 -8.56 4.28
N SER A 7 -13.15 -9.31 5.06
CA SER A 7 -11.75 -9.06 5.32
C SER A 7 -10.88 -9.17 4.06
N LEU A 8 -11.14 -10.20 3.24
CA LEU A 8 -10.42 -10.45 1.98
C LEU A 8 -10.74 -9.42 0.88
N HIS A 9 -11.93 -8.81 0.91
CA HIS A 9 -12.34 -7.86 -0.13
C HIS A 9 -11.79 -6.45 0.09
N LEU A 10 -11.64 -6.00 1.34
CA LEU A 10 -11.08 -4.69 1.67
C LEU A 10 -9.59 -4.54 1.29
N THR A 11 -8.89 -5.63 1.09
CA THR A 11 -7.43 -5.66 1.02
C THR A 11 -6.82 -5.72 -0.38
N ARG A 12 -7.57 -6.13 -1.40
CA ARG A 12 -7.07 -6.21 -2.79
C ARG A 12 -6.99 -4.87 -3.54
N LEU A 13 -7.45 -3.81 -2.91
CA LEU A 13 -7.61 -2.47 -3.49
C LEU A 13 -6.31 -1.66 -3.65
N LEU A 14 -5.16 -2.11 -3.19
CA LEU A 14 -4.21 -1.18 -2.60
C LEU A 14 -2.97 -0.84 -3.40
N LEU A 15 -2.72 -1.43 -4.56
CA LEU A 15 -1.49 -1.15 -5.32
C LEU A 15 -1.60 -0.05 -6.38
N LEU A 16 -2.72 0.65 -6.47
CA LEU A 16 -3.05 1.35 -7.70
C LEU A 16 -3.22 2.87 -7.63
N SER A 17 -3.25 3.46 -6.44
CA SER A 17 -3.55 4.88 -6.27
C SER A 17 -2.35 5.77 -5.97
N CYS A 18 -1.24 5.58 -6.67
CA CYS A 18 -0.14 6.56 -6.65
C CYS A 18 -0.19 7.59 -7.76
N CYS A 19 -1.21 7.59 -8.63
CA CYS A 19 -1.24 8.41 -9.83
C CYS A 19 -2.18 9.60 -9.74
N ASN A 20 -1.66 10.79 -9.93
CA ASN A 20 -2.28 11.88 -10.66
C ASN A 20 -1.24 12.45 -11.62
N GLU A 21 -1.66 12.58 -12.89
CA GLU A 21 -0.91 13.26 -13.92
C GLU A 21 -0.80 14.75 -13.59
N GLU A 22 0.39 15.25 -13.65
CA GLU A 22 0.91 16.55 -14.05
C GLU A 22 2.15 16.91 -13.25
N GLN A 23 3.22 16.98 -13.99
CA GLN A 23 4.45 17.75 -13.88
C GLN A 23 5.73 16.93 -14.06
N ASP A 24 5.92 16.43 -15.27
CA ASP A 24 7.26 16.28 -15.83
C ASP A 24 7.54 17.53 -16.69
N LYS A 25 8.13 18.56 -16.10
CA LYS A 25 9.01 19.56 -16.76
C LYS A 25 9.68 20.43 -15.71
N GLU A 26 10.96 20.24 -15.60
CA GLU A 26 12.05 21.16 -15.33
C GLU A 26 13.15 20.53 -14.47
N TRP A 27 14.01 19.81 -15.18
CA TRP A 27 15.37 19.58 -14.68
C TRP A 27 16.25 20.66 -15.33
N ASN A 28 16.48 21.75 -14.66
CA ASN A 28 17.80 22.39 -14.63
C ASN A 28 17.82 23.60 -13.70
N THR A 29 18.88 23.68 -12.93
CA THR A 29 19.51 24.80 -12.24
C THR A 29 19.46 24.74 -10.70
N ASN A 30 20.69 24.67 -10.18
CA ASN A 30 21.23 25.10 -8.89
C ASN A 30 21.38 24.06 -7.79
N GLY A 31 22.65 23.65 -7.61
CA GLY A 31 23.14 22.77 -6.54
C GLY A 31 22.88 23.22 -5.09
N MET A 32 22.32 24.41 -4.86
CA MET A 32 21.91 24.85 -3.52
C MET A 32 20.49 24.38 -3.12
N LYS A 33 19.60 24.17 -4.09
CA LYS A 33 18.23 23.69 -3.82
C LYS A 33 18.22 22.21 -3.39
N ASN A 34 19.19 21.42 -3.82
CA ASN A 34 19.30 20.02 -3.47
C ASN A 34 19.60 19.79 -1.98
N ASN A 35 20.42 20.64 -1.34
CA ASN A 35 20.72 20.48 0.08
C ASN A 35 19.51 20.80 0.97
N PHE A 36 18.68 21.79 0.62
CA PHE A 36 17.45 22.08 1.34
C PHE A 36 16.36 21.01 1.13
N ALA A 37 16.28 20.41 -0.05
CA ALA A 37 15.36 19.32 -0.32
C ALA A 37 15.77 18.02 0.41
N ILE A 38 17.07 17.74 0.49
CA ILE A 38 17.64 16.61 1.23
C ILE A 38 17.43 16.81 2.73
N LEU A 39 17.69 17.99 3.28
CA LEU A 39 17.46 18.31 4.69
C LEU A 39 15.96 18.27 5.04
N ARG A 40 15.08 18.74 4.17
CA ARG A 40 13.63 18.68 4.36
C ARG A 40 13.07 17.25 4.31
N ASN A 41 13.70 16.34 3.54
CA ASN A 41 13.36 14.92 3.53
C ASN A 41 13.96 14.14 4.70
N MET A 42 15.05 14.59 5.31
CA MET A 42 15.64 13.93 6.49
C MET A 42 14.79 14.10 7.76
N GLU A 43 13.88 15.07 7.81
CA GLU A 43 12.95 15.28 8.93
C GLU A 43 11.60 14.57 8.76
N LYS A 44 11.26 14.11 7.53
CA LYS A 44 10.00 13.41 7.30
C LYS A 44 10.09 11.97 7.76
N LYS A 45 9.19 11.59 8.63
CA LYS A 45 9.00 10.21 9.09
C LYS A 45 7.56 9.80 8.89
N VAL A 46 7.33 8.51 8.78
CA VAL A 46 6.01 7.92 8.91
C VAL A 46 5.98 7.00 10.12
N TYR A 47 4.81 6.86 10.68
CA TYR A 47 4.54 5.93 11.77
C TYR A 47 3.45 4.97 11.31
N LEU A 48 3.62 3.71 11.64
CA LEU A 48 2.62 2.68 11.36
C LEU A 48 1.95 2.30 12.67
N ARG A 49 0.62 2.31 12.69
CA ARG A 49 -0.17 1.86 13.85
C ARG A 49 -1.39 1.05 13.43
N ALA A 50 -1.94 0.33 14.37
CA ALA A 50 -3.23 -0.34 14.18
C ALA A 50 -4.34 0.67 13.88
N MET A 51 -5.42 0.18 13.27
CA MET A 51 -6.65 0.95 13.07
C MET A 51 -7.35 1.16 14.40
N GLU A 52 -7.92 2.34 14.58
CA GLU A 52 -8.73 2.73 15.73
C GLU A 52 -10.14 3.14 15.27
N PRO A 53 -11.16 3.15 16.15
CA PRO A 53 -12.51 3.57 15.78
C PRO A 53 -12.57 4.98 15.17
N GLU A 54 -11.67 5.86 15.57
CA GLU A 54 -11.55 7.24 15.08
C GLU A 54 -11.12 7.33 13.61
N ASP A 55 -10.54 6.25 13.06
CA ASP A 55 -10.11 6.20 11.65
C ASP A 55 -11.28 5.96 10.68
N LEU A 56 -12.50 5.75 11.17
CA LEU A 56 -13.65 5.42 10.35
C LEU A 56 -13.86 6.42 9.19
N ASP A 57 -13.78 7.71 9.47
CA ASP A 57 -13.98 8.76 8.46
C ASP A 57 -12.86 8.78 7.43
N PHE A 58 -11.63 8.55 7.86
CA PHE A 58 -10.48 8.43 6.98
C PHE A 58 -10.59 7.20 6.08
N LEU A 59 -10.91 6.04 6.64
CA LEU A 59 -11.12 4.81 5.89
C LEU A 59 -12.29 4.94 4.91
N TYR A 60 -13.42 5.53 5.34
CA TYR A 60 -14.56 5.76 4.48
C TYR A 60 -14.20 6.60 3.25
N LYS A 61 -13.38 7.63 3.44
CA LYS A 61 -12.91 8.49 2.35
C LYS A 61 -11.96 7.77 1.40
N ILE A 62 -11.00 7.02 1.93
CA ILE A 62 -9.95 6.38 1.12
C ILE A 62 -10.48 5.16 0.37
N GLU A 63 -11.35 4.36 1.00
CA GLU A 63 -11.93 3.15 0.42
C GLU A 63 -13.01 3.45 -0.63
N ASN A 64 -13.60 4.64 -0.59
CA ASN A 64 -14.61 5.10 -1.56
C ASN A 64 -14.05 6.15 -2.54
N ASP A 65 -12.72 6.31 -2.63
CA ASP A 65 -12.10 7.19 -3.63
C ASP A 65 -12.25 6.56 -5.02
N ASN A 66 -12.90 7.27 -5.95
CA ASN A 66 -13.13 6.79 -7.31
C ASN A 66 -11.83 6.44 -8.05
N ASP A 67 -10.73 7.13 -7.77
CA ASP A 67 -9.42 6.83 -8.37
C ASP A 67 -8.90 5.44 -7.96
N VAL A 68 -9.45 4.87 -6.89
CA VAL A 68 -9.08 3.56 -6.34
C VAL A 68 -10.05 2.48 -6.83
N TRP A 69 -11.26 2.86 -7.23
CA TRP A 69 -12.35 1.95 -7.58
C TRP A 69 -12.18 1.22 -8.91
N ASP A 70 -11.59 1.86 -9.91
CA ASP A 70 -11.41 1.25 -11.25
C ASP A 70 -10.53 -0.01 -11.22
N ILE A 71 -9.89 -0.27 -10.07
CA ILE A 71 -8.91 -1.33 -9.90
C ILE A 71 -9.22 -2.17 -8.65
N GLY A 72 -10.25 -1.78 -7.92
CA GLY A 72 -10.71 -2.46 -6.71
C GLY A 72 -11.49 -3.74 -6.97
N VAL A 73 -11.57 -4.58 -5.96
CA VAL A 73 -12.31 -5.85 -6.00
C VAL A 73 -13.81 -5.66 -5.77
N THR A 74 -14.21 -4.48 -5.28
CA THR A 74 -15.60 -4.22 -4.90
C THR A 74 -16.37 -3.46 -5.97
N ASN A 75 -17.59 -3.92 -6.23
CA ASN A 75 -18.51 -3.30 -7.21
C ASN A 75 -19.45 -2.28 -6.56
N VAL A 76 -19.35 -2.07 -5.24
CA VAL A 76 -20.23 -1.19 -4.48
C VAL A 76 -19.46 -0.39 -3.45
N PRO A 77 -19.86 0.88 -3.17
CA PRO A 77 -19.24 1.66 -2.11
C PRO A 77 -19.39 1.00 -0.75
N TYR A 78 -18.37 1.15 0.08
CA TYR A 78 -18.45 0.73 1.47
C TYR A 78 -19.31 1.68 2.29
N SER A 79 -20.24 1.14 3.06
CA SER A 79 -20.97 1.92 4.05
C SER A 79 -20.11 2.14 5.31
N ARG A 80 -20.37 3.21 6.05
CA ARG A 80 -19.73 3.44 7.36
C ARG A 80 -19.96 2.29 8.33
N TYR A 81 -21.15 1.68 8.29
CA TYR A 81 -21.49 0.54 9.11
C TYR A 81 -20.56 -0.66 8.84
N VAL A 82 -20.34 -0.98 7.58
CA VAL A 82 -19.43 -2.08 7.17
C VAL A 82 -17.99 -1.80 7.61
N LEU A 83 -17.50 -0.58 7.44
CA LEU A 83 -16.14 -0.21 7.88
C LEU A 83 -16.01 -0.18 9.40
N GLN A 84 -17.04 0.24 10.11
CA GLN A 84 -17.07 0.21 11.57
C GLN A 84 -17.03 -1.24 12.10
N ASP A 85 -17.82 -2.14 11.50
CA ASP A 85 -17.80 -3.56 11.84
C ASP A 85 -16.44 -4.19 11.52
N TYR A 86 -15.82 -3.81 10.39
CA TYR A 86 -14.47 -4.24 10.03
C TYR A 86 -13.42 -3.81 11.06
N ILE A 87 -13.41 -2.54 11.49
CA ILE A 87 -12.50 -2.04 12.52
C ILE A 87 -12.73 -2.78 13.85
N ALA A 88 -14.00 -2.91 14.27
CA ALA A 88 -14.37 -3.54 15.54
C ALA A 88 -14.04 -5.03 15.62
N ASN A 89 -13.99 -5.73 14.48
CA ASN A 89 -13.70 -7.16 14.40
C ASN A 89 -12.27 -7.49 13.97
N ALA A 90 -11.41 -6.49 13.76
CA ALA A 90 -9.99 -6.72 13.50
C ALA A 90 -9.34 -7.39 14.72
N THR A 91 -8.86 -8.63 14.54
CA THR A 91 -8.25 -9.38 15.67
C THR A 91 -6.84 -8.92 15.98
N CYS A 92 -6.23 -8.11 15.11
CA CYS A 92 -4.83 -7.70 15.15
C CYS A 92 -3.85 -8.90 15.18
N ASP A 93 -4.31 -10.07 14.74
CA ASP A 93 -3.50 -11.27 14.59
C ASP A 93 -3.41 -11.73 13.14
N ILE A 94 -2.27 -11.50 12.52
CA ILE A 94 -2.02 -11.84 11.12
C ILE A 94 -2.16 -13.35 10.82
N TYR A 95 -1.95 -14.22 11.82
CA TYR A 95 -2.09 -15.66 11.64
C TYR A 95 -3.55 -16.09 11.54
N THR A 96 -4.44 -15.40 12.25
CA THR A 96 -5.89 -15.63 12.24
C THR A 96 -6.53 -14.95 11.02
N ASP A 97 -6.24 -13.66 10.81
CA ASP A 97 -6.88 -12.84 9.78
C ASP A 97 -6.27 -13.05 8.39
N LYS A 98 -5.06 -13.64 8.32
CA LYS A 98 -4.24 -13.76 7.10
C LYS A 98 -3.92 -12.42 6.45
N GLN A 99 -4.09 -11.36 7.20
CA GLN A 99 -3.81 -9.99 6.80
C GLN A 99 -3.35 -9.14 8.00
N LEU A 100 -2.66 -8.07 7.69
CA LEU A 100 -2.31 -7.00 8.62
C LEU A 100 -2.59 -5.69 7.91
N ARG A 101 -3.44 -4.84 8.49
CA ARG A 101 -3.71 -3.48 7.99
C ARG A 101 -3.26 -2.46 9.01
N LEU A 102 -2.46 -1.50 8.55
CA LEU A 102 -1.92 -0.43 9.38
C LEU A 102 -2.22 0.94 8.78
N ILE A 103 -2.52 1.90 9.62
CA ILE A 103 -2.61 3.30 9.26
C ILE A 103 -1.19 3.88 9.14
N VAL A 104 -0.96 4.61 8.06
CA VAL A 104 0.25 5.41 7.87
C VAL A 104 -0.01 6.82 8.38
N GLU A 105 0.74 7.24 9.37
CA GLU A 105 0.70 8.60 9.92
C GLU A 105 1.92 9.42 9.51
N ASP A 106 1.74 10.73 9.39
CA ASP A 106 2.83 11.68 9.22
C ASP A 106 3.47 12.10 10.57
N ASN A 107 4.37 13.08 10.51
CA ASN A 107 5.03 13.62 11.71
C ASN A 107 4.05 14.23 12.73
N ASP A 108 2.90 14.74 12.27
CA ASP A 108 1.87 15.37 13.10
C ASP A 108 0.83 14.35 13.61
N ARG A 109 1.08 13.05 13.40
CA ARG A 109 0.19 11.95 13.76
C ARG A 109 -1.15 11.99 13.02
N LYS A 110 -1.17 12.55 11.82
CA LYS A 110 -2.33 12.52 10.94
C LYS A 110 -2.25 11.33 10.02
N ALA A 111 -3.37 10.63 9.87
CA ALA A 111 -3.51 9.55 8.91
C ALA A 111 -3.36 10.10 7.47
N VAL A 112 -2.40 9.56 6.72
CA VAL A 112 -2.09 9.96 5.34
C VAL A 112 -2.26 8.82 4.36
N GLY A 113 -2.39 7.58 4.84
CA GLY A 113 -2.54 6.39 4.01
C GLY A 113 -2.80 5.14 4.82
N VAL A 114 -2.90 4.04 4.09
CA VAL A 114 -3.05 2.69 4.62
C VAL A 114 -2.00 1.81 3.96
N VAL A 115 -1.43 0.88 4.70
CA VAL A 115 -0.50 -0.13 4.20
C VAL A 115 -0.87 -1.50 4.75
N ASP A 116 -0.81 -2.51 3.89
CA ASP A 116 -1.28 -3.85 4.23
C ASP A 116 -0.23 -4.92 3.92
N PHE A 117 -0.27 -6.00 4.70
CA PHE A 117 0.07 -7.33 4.23
C PHE A 117 -1.20 -8.16 4.10
N VAL A 118 -1.40 -8.76 2.92
CA VAL A 118 -2.50 -9.67 2.64
C VAL A 118 -1.96 -10.99 2.13
N GLU A 119 -2.82 -12.00 1.97
CA GLU A 119 -2.44 -13.33 1.51
C GLU A 119 -1.23 -13.89 2.32
N PHE A 120 -1.22 -13.59 3.63
CA PHE A 120 -0.15 -14.05 4.50
C PHE A 120 -0.10 -15.57 4.56
N ASP A 121 1.01 -16.13 4.08
CA ASP A 121 1.30 -17.55 4.07
C ASP A 121 2.43 -17.84 5.08
N PRO A 122 2.10 -18.30 6.30
CA PRO A 122 3.11 -18.58 7.31
C PRO A 122 4.00 -19.78 6.97
N ARG A 123 3.50 -20.72 6.15
CA ARG A 123 4.26 -21.90 5.73
C ARG A 123 5.36 -21.51 4.76
N HIS A 124 5.04 -20.68 3.77
CA HIS A 124 5.97 -20.21 2.76
C HIS A 124 6.61 -18.87 3.12
N ARG A 125 6.26 -18.31 4.30
CA ARG A 125 6.83 -17.08 4.86
C ARG A 125 6.79 -15.92 3.87
N ARG A 126 5.63 -15.70 3.25
CA ARG A 126 5.40 -14.65 2.26
C ARG A 126 4.08 -13.92 2.53
N ALA A 127 4.00 -12.70 2.03
CA ALA A 127 2.77 -11.90 2.03
C ALA A 127 2.76 -10.96 0.83
N GLU A 128 1.55 -10.56 0.40
CA GLU A 128 1.35 -9.52 -0.60
C GLU A 128 1.33 -8.16 0.09
N LEU A 129 2.09 -7.21 -0.44
CA LEU A 129 2.12 -5.82 0.02
C LEU A 129 1.06 -5.01 -0.71
N GLY A 130 0.22 -4.29 0.05
CA GLY A 130 -0.69 -3.27 -0.44
C GLY A 130 -0.37 -1.91 0.16
N ILE A 131 -0.60 -0.83 -0.60
CA ILE A 131 -0.44 0.54 -0.11
C ILE A 131 -1.34 1.52 -0.84
N VAL A 132 -2.03 2.38 -0.07
CA VAL A 132 -2.76 3.54 -0.58
C VAL A 132 -2.37 4.77 0.20
N ILE A 133 -2.02 5.85 -0.50
CA ILE A 133 -1.86 7.18 0.08
C ILE A 133 -3.03 8.04 -0.37
N SER A 134 -3.66 8.74 0.57
CA SER A 134 -4.77 9.64 0.29
C SER A 134 -4.38 10.72 -0.73
N LYS A 135 -5.29 11.11 -1.59
CA LYS A 135 -5.06 11.96 -2.76
C LYS A 135 -4.27 13.22 -2.44
N GLU A 136 -4.63 13.89 -1.34
CA GLU A 136 -3.98 15.11 -0.86
C GLU A 136 -2.54 14.90 -0.34
N HIS A 137 -2.13 13.65 -0.10
CA HIS A 137 -0.80 13.31 0.44
C HIS A 137 0.10 12.57 -0.56
N ARG A 138 -0.38 12.32 -1.79
CA ARG A 138 0.42 11.69 -2.85
C ARG A 138 1.59 12.58 -3.27
N SER A 139 2.59 11.97 -3.90
CA SER A 139 3.82 12.63 -4.41
C SER A 139 4.66 13.37 -3.36
N LYS A 140 4.41 13.11 -2.06
CA LYS A 140 5.16 13.71 -0.94
C LYS A 140 6.17 12.74 -0.29
N GLY A 141 6.36 11.54 -0.84
CA GLY A 141 7.30 10.53 -0.35
C GLY A 141 6.76 9.58 0.72
N TYR A 142 5.51 9.74 1.18
CA TYR A 142 4.93 8.91 2.23
C TYR A 142 4.87 7.42 1.86
N ALA A 143 4.52 7.08 0.60
CA ALA A 143 4.49 5.70 0.14
C ALA A 143 5.87 5.02 0.25
N SER A 144 6.93 5.70 -0.18
CA SER A 144 8.30 5.16 -0.11
C SER A 144 8.75 4.90 1.33
N MET A 145 8.39 5.79 2.25
CA MET A 145 8.70 5.61 3.67
C MET A 145 7.90 4.47 4.27
N ALA A 146 6.58 4.38 3.99
CA ALA A 146 5.72 3.32 4.50
C ALA A 146 6.16 1.93 4.00
N VAL A 147 6.52 1.80 2.71
CA VAL A 147 7.04 0.54 2.15
C VAL A 147 8.32 0.11 2.88
N ARG A 148 9.25 1.03 3.16
CA ARG A 148 10.48 0.72 3.91
C ARG A 148 10.20 0.26 5.34
N GLU A 149 9.25 0.91 6.03
CA GLU A 149 8.84 0.49 7.37
C GLU A 149 8.20 -0.90 7.34
N MET A 150 7.37 -1.21 6.32
CA MET A 150 6.76 -2.54 6.15
C MET A 150 7.81 -3.62 5.86
N ILE A 151 8.83 -3.33 5.05
CA ILE A 151 9.96 -4.25 4.82
C ILE A 151 10.69 -4.53 6.15
N GLY A 152 10.95 -3.47 6.93
CA GLY A 152 11.53 -3.60 8.27
C GLY A 152 10.67 -4.44 9.21
N TYR A 153 9.36 -4.22 9.22
CA TYR A 153 8.40 -4.98 10.02
C TYR A 153 8.35 -6.46 9.60
N ALA A 154 8.28 -6.72 8.29
CA ALA A 154 8.30 -8.08 7.74
C ALA A 154 9.53 -8.88 8.18
N ARG A 155 10.69 -8.22 8.20
CA ARG A 155 11.96 -8.83 8.61
C ARG A 155 12.01 -9.09 10.10
N ARG A 156 11.77 -8.05 10.93
CA ARG A 156 12.00 -8.11 12.38
C ARG A 156 10.89 -8.84 13.14
N THR A 157 9.63 -8.65 12.72
CA THR A 157 8.46 -9.09 13.47
C THR A 157 7.85 -10.37 12.89
N LEU A 158 7.67 -10.43 11.58
CA LEU A 158 6.99 -11.56 10.94
C LEU A 158 7.95 -12.64 10.46
N GLY A 159 9.24 -12.34 10.34
CA GLY A 159 10.25 -13.26 9.84
C GLY A 159 9.92 -13.77 8.44
N LEU A 160 9.35 -12.93 7.57
CA LEU A 160 9.05 -13.32 6.21
C LEU A 160 10.34 -13.62 5.45
N HIS A 161 10.22 -14.47 4.43
CA HIS A 161 11.25 -14.70 3.44
C HIS A 161 11.04 -13.81 2.21
N GLN A 162 9.78 -13.55 1.87
CA GLN A 162 9.43 -12.81 0.65
C GLN A 162 8.24 -11.88 0.89
N ILE A 163 8.33 -10.70 0.29
CA ILE A 163 7.21 -9.81 0.07
C ILE A 163 6.98 -9.75 -1.44
N TYR A 164 5.74 -9.82 -1.88
CA TYR A 164 5.43 -9.61 -3.28
C TYR A 164 4.31 -8.57 -3.43
N ALA A 165 4.15 -8.08 -4.65
CA ALA A 165 3.11 -7.12 -5.00
C ALA A 165 2.66 -7.40 -6.44
N ILE A 166 1.35 -7.29 -6.71
CA ILE A 166 0.79 -7.43 -8.06
C ILE A 166 0.37 -6.04 -8.52
N VAL A 167 1.04 -5.51 -9.52
CA VAL A 167 0.90 -4.11 -9.96
C VAL A 167 0.44 -4.06 -11.41
N ASP A 168 -0.56 -3.22 -11.71
CA ASP A 168 -0.93 -2.91 -13.09
C ASP A 168 0.31 -2.46 -13.88
N ASN A 169 0.54 -3.05 -15.05
CA ASN A 169 1.69 -2.74 -15.89
C ASN A 169 1.71 -1.28 -16.40
N GLN A 170 0.56 -0.60 -16.37
CA GLN A 170 0.44 0.82 -16.71
C GLN A 170 0.73 1.74 -15.51
N ASN A 171 0.76 1.22 -14.28
CA ASN A 171 1.07 2.01 -13.09
C ASN A 171 2.58 2.19 -12.92
N CYS A 172 3.22 2.94 -13.83
CA CYS A 172 4.65 3.18 -13.82
C CYS A 172 5.14 3.80 -12.49
N LYS A 173 4.31 4.61 -11.82
CA LYS A 173 4.69 5.23 -10.54
C LYS A 173 4.82 4.21 -9.43
N CYS A 174 3.89 3.27 -9.33
CA CYS A 174 3.96 2.19 -8.35
C CYS A 174 5.13 1.23 -8.65
N LEU A 175 5.31 0.84 -9.92
CA LEU A 175 6.43 0.02 -10.34
C LEU A 175 7.78 0.67 -9.96
N ASN A 176 7.94 1.97 -10.25
CA ASN A 176 9.15 2.70 -9.90
C ASN A 176 9.33 2.87 -8.38
N LEU A 177 8.24 3.08 -7.63
CA LEU A 177 8.27 3.12 -6.17
C LEU A 177 8.85 1.83 -5.60
N LEU A 178 8.34 0.68 -6.06
CA LEU A 178 8.76 -0.63 -5.57
C LEU A 178 10.19 -0.98 -6.02
N ARG A 179 10.56 -0.70 -7.28
CA ARG A 179 11.95 -0.86 -7.73
C ARG A 179 12.93 -0.04 -6.89
N ASN A 180 12.58 1.20 -6.56
CA ASN A 180 13.39 2.07 -5.69
C ASN A 180 13.44 1.57 -4.23
N ALA A 181 12.48 0.76 -3.80
CA ALA A 181 12.50 0.09 -2.51
C ALA A 181 13.26 -1.25 -2.53
N GLY A 182 13.74 -1.70 -3.70
CA GLY A 182 14.52 -2.93 -3.88
C GLY A 182 13.72 -4.14 -4.35
N PHE A 183 12.47 -3.95 -4.79
CA PHE A 183 11.72 -5.03 -5.43
C PHE A 183 12.25 -5.27 -6.84
N GLU A 184 12.25 -6.53 -7.24
CA GLU A 184 12.61 -7.00 -8.57
C GLU A 184 11.34 -7.31 -9.38
N ASP A 185 11.41 -7.06 -10.69
CA ASP A 185 10.35 -7.44 -11.62
C ASP A 185 10.35 -8.96 -11.78
N GLY A 186 9.24 -9.60 -11.47
CA GLY A 186 9.01 -11.02 -11.68
C GLY A 186 8.28 -11.30 -13.00
N THR A 187 7.23 -12.11 -12.95
CA THR A 187 6.47 -12.49 -14.14
C THR A 187 5.35 -11.51 -14.46
N THR A 188 4.97 -11.46 -15.73
CA THR A 188 3.77 -10.74 -16.19
C THR A 188 2.58 -11.70 -16.18
N LEU A 189 1.52 -11.28 -15.50
CA LEU A 189 0.20 -11.92 -15.49
C LEU A 189 -0.66 -11.29 -16.59
N ARG A 190 -0.89 -12.01 -17.68
CA ARG A 190 -1.65 -11.47 -18.80
C ARG A 190 -3.14 -11.45 -18.51
N HIS A 191 -3.82 -10.34 -18.93
CA HIS A 191 -5.27 -10.13 -18.75
C HIS A 191 -5.74 -10.36 -17.32
N TRP A 192 -4.93 -9.87 -16.36
CA TRP A 192 -5.16 -10.11 -14.93
C TRP A 192 -6.16 -9.14 -14.31
N LEU A 193 -6.15 -7.91 -14.79
CA LEU A 193 -7.01 -6.83 -14.32
C LEU A 193 -8.04 -6.48 -15.39
N TYR A 194 -9.26 -6.20 -14.95
CA TYR A 194 -10.31 -5.69 -15.80
C TYR A 194 -10.64 -4.24 -15.44
N SER A 195 -10.71 -3.37 -16.43
CA SER A 195 -11.12 -1.97 -16.28
C SER A 195 -12.18 -1.63 -17.33
N GLN A 196 -12.70 -0.40 -17.29
CA GLN A 196 -13.65 0.07 -18.30
C GLN A 196 -13.07 0.02 -19.73
N ASP A 197 -11.75 0.16 -19.87
CA ASP A 197 -11.04 0.10 -21.15
C ASP A 197 -10.67 -1.34 -21.58
N GLY A 198 -11.05 -2.35 -20.81
CA GLY A 198 -10.78 -3.77 -21.08
C GLY A 198 -9.75 -4.40 -20.14
N TRP A 199 -9.16 -5.51 -20.63
CA TRP A 199 -8.21 -6.29 -19.86
C TRP A 199 -6.81 -5.66 -19.86
N ARG A 200 -6.17 -5.67 -18.70
CA ARG A 200 -4.80 -5.20 -18.51
C ARG A 200 -3.94 -6.28 -17.90
N ASP A 201 -2.66 -6.24 -18.22
CA ASP A 201 -1.67 -7.10 -17.63
C ASP A 201 -1.20 -6.55 -16.28
N ALA A 202 -0.76 -7.44 -15.39
CA ALA A 202 -0.13 -7.07 -14.15
C ALA A 202 1.29 -7.64 -14.06
N VAL A 203 2.16 -6.97 -13.33
CA VAL A 203 3.53 -7.42 -13.03
C VAL A 203 3.59 -7.88 -11.59
N VAL A 204 4.12 -9.07 -11.36
CA VAL A 204 4.47 -9.54 -10.02
C VAL A 204 5.82 -8.95 -9.65
N MET A 205 5.85 -8.10 -8.64
CA MET A 205 7.08 -7.54 -8.07
C MET A 205 7.45 -8.34 -6.83
N GLN A 206 8.73 -8.63 -6.62
CA GLN A 206 9.20 -9.49 -5.52
C GLN A 206 10.35 -8.83 -4.75
N TYR A 207 10.31 -8.92 -3.43
CA TYR A 207 11.38 -8.50 -2.54
C TYR A 207 11.77 -9.67 -1.64
N PHE A 208 13.02 -10.10 -1.70
CA PHE A 208 13.54 -11.17 -0.86
C PHE A 208 14.20 -10.59 0.39
N LEU A 209 13.75 -11.08 1.54
CA LEU A 209 14.29 -10.72 2.83
C LEU A 209 15.44 -11.68 3.16
N GLU A 210 16.67 -11.24 2.97
CA GLU A 210 17.83 -12.04 3.36
C GLU A 210 17.79 -12.33 4.86
N LYS A 211 18.17 -13.56 5.25
CA LYS A 211 18.50 -13.84 6.64
C LYS A 211 19.76 -13.03 6.96
N ASN A 212 19.69 -12.17 7.98
CA ASN A 212 20.91 -11.77 8.64
C ASN A 212 21.43 -13.03 9.35
N ASP A 213 22.51 -13.62 8.82
CA ASP A 213 23.29 -14.66 9.49
C ASP A 213 23.89 -14.10 10.76
#